data_50477b0c6a24c1389bd5f7800d7dbbad
#
_entry.id   50477b0c6a24c1389bd5f7800d7dbbad
#
_cell.length_a   1.000
_cell.length_b   1.000
_cell.length_c   1.000
_cell.angle_alpha   90.00
_cell.angle_beta   90.00
_cell.angle_gamma   90.00
#
_symmetry.space_group_name_H-M   'P 1'
#
loop_
_entity.id
_entity.type
_entity.pdbx_description
1 polymer ?
#
loop_
_entity_poly.entity_id
_entity_poly.type
_entity_poly.pdbx_seq_one_letter_code
_entity_poly.pdbx_strand_id
1 'polypeptide(L)'
;KIIYFGKSIEQRMNGTCAGGTGAFLDQMASLLNTDTAGLNELAKGYQTIYPIASRCGVFAKTDVQPLLNEGAAKEDIAVSILQAVVNQTISGLACGRPIRGNVAFLGGPLTYIPELRKRFVETLHLTPEQTIVPEEAHLLVAKGACLDAKDMTPISVEKLKSKIQVLRQSHDTTTQPLKPLFTTNAEYEEFKTRHE
;
A
#
# COMPACT_ATOMS: atom_id res chain seq x y z
N LYS A 1 0.09 -7.19 3.39
CA LYS A 1 -0.15 -8.28 4.38
C LYS A 1 -0.07 -9.63 3.69
N ILE A 2 0.58 -10.60 4.33
CA ILE A 2 0.53 -12.03 3.99
C ILE A 2 -0.12 -12.78 5.15
N ILE A 3 -1.00 -13.72 4.83
CA ILE A 3 -1.62 -14.62 5.80
C ILE A 3 -1.36 -16.04 5.33
N TYR A 4 -0.73 -16.84 6.19
CA TYR A 4 -0.50 -18.26 5.96
C TYR A 4 -1.54 -19.08 6.73
N PHE A 5 -2.25 -19.93 6.00
CA PHE A 5 -3.18 -20.90 6.56
C PHE A 5 -2.49 -22.26 6.60
N GLY A 6 -2.38 -22.84 7.80
CA GLY A 6 -1.74 -24.13 8.04
C GLY A 6 -2.24 -24.72 9.35
N LYS A 7 -1.39 -25.43 10.09
CA LYS A 7 -1.73 -25.90 11.45
C LYS A 7 -2.08 -24.76 12.40
N SER A 8 -1.53 -23.59 12.15
CA SER A 8 -1.86 -22.33 12.81
C SER A 8 -1.97 -21.23 11.75
N ILE A 9 -2.78 -20.19 12.03
CA ILE A 9 -2.85 -19.00 11.20
C ILE A 9 -1.70 -18.07 11.60
N GLU A 10 -0.86 -17.71 10.63
CA GLU A 10 0.20 -16.73 10.81
C GLU A 10 -0.05 -15.54 9.88
N GLN A 11 -0.01 -14.34 10.42
CA GLN A 11 -0.11 -13.13 9.61
C GLN A 11 1.12 -12.24 9.77
N ARG A 12 1.54 -11.64 8.67
CA ARG A 12 2.62 -10.65 8.62
C ARG A 12 2.15 -9.41 7.89
N MET A 13 2.49 -8.26 8.42
CA MET A 13 2.08 -6.96 7.89
C MET A 13 3.28 -6.03 7.80
N ASN A 14 3.28 -5.14 6.81
CA ASN A 14 4.12 -3.96 6.87
C ASN A 14 3.69 -3.10 8.07
N GLY A 15 4.67 -2.48 8.72
CA GLY A 15 4.43 -1.49 9.76
C GLY A 15 3.98 -0.14 9.17
N THR A 16 4.74 0.90 9.43
CA THR A 16 4.42 2.29 9.03
C THR A 16 4.92 2.67 7.63
N CYS A 17 5.66 1.79 6.94
CA CYS A 17 6.23 2.09 5.62
C CYS A 17 5.16 2.04 4.53
N ALA A 18 5.11 3.08 3.70
CA ALA A 18 4.22 3.15 2.53
C ALA A 18 4.66 2.24 1.37
N GLY A 19 5.91 1.76 1.36
CA GLY A 19 6.44 0.88 0.31
C GLY A 19 5.58 -0.37 0.13
N GLY A 20 5.26 -0.71 -1.11
CA GLY A 20 4.38 -1.84 -1.45
C GLY A 20 2.89 -1.60 -1.20
N THR A 21 2.47 -0.37 -0.91
CA THR A 21 1.07 0.03 -0.71
C THR A 21 0.49 0.71 -1.94
N GLY A 22 -0.85 0.92 -1.95
CA GLY A 22 -1.50 1.72 -2.99
C GLY A 22 -0.92 3.14 -3.08
N ALA A 23 -0.65 3.79 -1.96
CA ALA A 23 -0.05 5.12 -1.93
C ALA A 23 1.34 5.18 -2.60
N PHE A 24 2.14 4.12 -2.50
CA PHE A 24 3.39 4.01 -3.23
C PHE A 24 3.14 3.95 -4.75
N LEU A 25 2.17 3.15 -5.18
CA LEU A 25 1.82 3.03 -6.60
C LEU A 25 1.30 4.36 -7.17
N ASP A 26 0.48 5.10 -6.42
CA ASP A 26 0.01 6.44 -6.81
C ASP A 26 1.18 7.43 -7.00
N GLN A 27 2.14 7.41 -6.06
CA GLN A 27 3.33 8.25 -6.17
C GLN A 27 4.19 7.90 -7.39
N MET A 28 4.37 6.61 -7.68
CA MET A 28 5.15 6.16 -8.84
C MET A 28 4.43 6.45 -10.15
N ALA A 29 3.12 6.26 -10.21
CA ALA A 29 2.30 6.62 -11.37
C ALA A 29 2.42 8.12 -11.69
N SER A 30 2.41 8.97 -10.66
CA SER A 30 2.58 10.43 -10.82
C SER A 30 3.93 10.81 -11.45
N LEU A 31 5.01 10.06 -11.20
CA LEU A 31 6.31 10.28 -11.87
C LEU A 31 6.25 10.01 -13.38
N LEU A 32 5.38 9.10 -13.80
CA LEU A 32 5.15 8.78 -15.21
C LEU A 32 4.10 9.69 -15.86
N ASN A 33 3.58 10.69 -15.13
CA ASN A 33 2.46 11.56 -15.51
C ASN A 33 1.18 10.76 -15.83
N THR A 34 0.84 9.80 -14.97
CA THR A 34 -0.36 8.97 -15.08
C THR A 34 -0.93 8.65 -13.69
N ASP A 35 -2.01 7.89 -13.66
CA ASP A 35 -2.59 7.29 -12.46
C ASP A 35 -2.29 5.79 -12.37
N THR A 36 -2.81 5.12 -11.34
CA THR A 36 -2.60 3.67 -11.16
C THR A 36 -3.23 2.83 -12.26
N ALA A 37 -4.32 3.29 -12.89
CA ALA A 37 -4.92 2.61 -14.04
C ALA A 37 -4.02 2.73 -15.26
N GLY A 38 -3.50 3.93 -15.53
CA GLY A 38 -2.53 4.15 -16.61
C GLY A 38 -1.19 3.45 -16.36
N LEU A 39 -0.73 3.34 -15.10
CA LEU A 39 0.43 2.53 -14.75
C LEU A 39 0.23 1.06 -15.14
N ASN A 40 -0.96 0.51 -14.88
CA ASN A 40 -1.32 -0.84 -15.29
C ASN A 40 -1.33 -1.01 -16.82
N GLU A 41 -1.91 -0.03 -17.55
CA GLU A 41 -1.96 -0.09 -19.01
C GLU A 41 -0.55 -0.01 -19.63
N LEU A 42 0.30 0.90 -19.16
CA LEU A 42 1.70 0.99 -19.58
C LEU A 42 2.43 -0.33 -19.37
N ALA A 43 2.28 -0.94 -18.19
CA ALA A 43 2.97 -2.17 -17.85
C ALA A 43 2.64 -3.37 -18.77
N LYS A 44 1.57 -3.32 -19.58
CA LYS A 44 1.25 -4.38 -20.54
C LYS A 44 2.20 -4.44 -21.73
N GLY A 45 2.77 -3.28 -22.11
CA GLY A 45 3.61 -3.14 -23.31
C GLY A 45 5.11 -3.31 -23.07
N TYR A 46 5.54 -3.72 -21.88
CA TYR A 46 6.94 -3.78 -21.51
C TYR A 46 7.76 -4.78 -22.35
N GLN A 47 9.02 -4.47 -22.51
CA GLN A 47 10.03 -5.35 -23.13
C GLN A 47 11.17 -5.69 -22.16
N THR A 48 11.47 -4.78 -21.23
CA THR A 48 12.58 -4.92 -20.29
C THR A 48 12.11 -4.59 -18.86
N ILE A 49 12.70 -5.25 -17.86
CA ILE A 49 12.47 -4.96 -16.45
C ILE A 49 13.78 -4.46 -15.85
N TYR A 50 13.79 -3.22 -15.36
CA TYR A 50 14.92 -2.62 -14.70
C TYR A 50 14.94 -2.97 -13.20
N PRO A 51 16.13 -3.12 -12.60
CA PRO A 51 16.25 -3.26 -11.15
C PRO A 51 15.90 -1.93 -10.47
N ILE A 52 14.83 -1.90 -9.69
CA ILE A 52 14.39 -0.76 -8.87
C ILE A 52 14.45 -1.18 -7.41
N ALA A 53 14.96 -0.31 -6.54
CA ALA A 53 15.01 -0.56 -5.10
C ALA A 53 13.63 -0.85 -4.53
N SER A 54 13.52 -2.00 -3.85
CA SER A 54 12.24 -2.55 -3.40
C SER A 54 11.94 -2.30 -1.92
N ARG A 55 12.80 -1.57 -1.18
CA ARG A 55 12.65 -1.39 0.27
C ARG A 55 12.03 -0.06 0.69
N CYS A 56 12.26 0.98 -0.07
CA CYS A 56 11.85 2.33 0.30
C CYS A 56 11.38 3.11 -0.93
N GLY A 57 10.22 3.77 -0.83
CA GLY A 57 9.68 4.60 -1.91
C GLY A 57 10.60 5.74 -2.33
N VAL A 58 11.42 6.28 -1.41
CA VAL A 58 12.41 7.31 -1.72
C VAL A 58 13.51 6.74 -2.62
N PHE A 59 14.08 5.59 -2.29
CA PHE A 59 15.09 4.94 -3.13
C PHE A 59 14.52 4.48 -4.47
N ALA A 60 13.30 3.93 -4.49
CA ALA A 60 12.63 3.60 -5.75
C ALA A 60 12.50 4.82 -6.67
N LYS A 61 12.13 5.99 -6.11
CA LYS A 61 12.06 7.24 -6.86
C LYS A 61 13.42 7.67 -7.39
N THR A 62 14.48 7.49 -6.60
CA THR A 62 15.86 7.80 -7.00
C THR A 62 16.33 6.90 -8.15
N ASP A 63 15.88 5.65 -8.22
CA ASP A 63 16.20 4.74 -9.32
C ASP A 63 15.37 5.02 -10.58
N VAL A 64 14.10 5.42 -10.42
CA VAL A 64 13.20 5.73 -11.55
C VAL A 64 13.60 7.01 -12.27
N GLN A 65 14.06 8.03 -11.53
CA GLN A 65 14.37 9.33 -12.13
C GLN A 65 15.49 9.30 -13.18
N PRO A 66 16.61 8.60 -12.98
CA PRO A 66 17.64 8.43 -14.03
C PRO A 66 17.09 7.72 -15.27
N LEU A 67 16.30 6.66 -15.11
CA LEU A 67 15.70 5.94 -16.23
C LEU A 67 14.82 6.86 -17.09
N LEU A 68 14.02 7.74 -16.45
CA LEU A 68 13.24 8.76 -17.18
C LEU A 68 14.13 9.75 -17.91
N ASN A 69 15.21 10.22 -17.29
CA ASN A 69 16.13 11.17 -17.86
C ASN A 69 16.93 10.59 -19.05
N GLU A 70 17.22 9.29 -19.00
CA GLU A 70 17.90 8.53 -20.07
C GLU A 70 16.94 8.12 -21.20
N GLY A 71 15.65 8.41 -21.07
CA GLY A 71 14.66 8.13 -22.10
C GLY A 71 14.20 6.67 -22.17
N ALA A 72 14.30 5.92 -21.06
CA ALA A 72 13.76 4.57 -20.99
C ALA A 72 12.25 4.58 -21.25
N ALA A 73 11.73 3.54 -21.89
CA ALA A 73 10.33 3.39 -22.20
C ALA A 73 9.48 3.41 -20.92
N LYS A 74 8.39 4.16 -20.92
CA LYS A 74 7.49 4.26 -19.75
C LYS A 74 6.86 2.91 -19.40
N GLU A 75 6.65 2.07 -20.38
CA GLU A 75 6.16 0.70 -20.27
C GLU A 75 7.11 -0.16 -19.44
N ASP A 76 8.40 -0.05 -19.71
CA ASP A 76 9.44 -0.79 -19.00
C ASP A 76 9.61 -0.27 -17.55
N ILE A 77 9.53 1.05 -17.36
CA ILE A 77 9.57 1.65 -16.02
C ILE A 77 8.34 1.24 -15.22
N ALA A 78 7.15 1.24 -15.83
CA ALA A 78 5.91 0.86 -15.16
C ALA A 78 5.95 -0.58 -14.65
N VAL A 79 6.32 -1.55 -15.48
CA VAL A 79 6.45 -2.95 -15.03
C VAL A 79 7.55 -3.13 -13.98
N SER A 80 8.64 -2.36 -14.08
CA SER A 80 9.75 -2.40 -13.13
C SER A 80 9.32 -1.90 -11.74
N ILE A 81 8.48 -0.87 -11.67
CA ILE A 81 7.84 -0.41 -10.44
C ILE A 81 6.95 -1.51 -9.84
N LEU A 82 6.11 -2.17 -10.65
CA LEU A 82 5.27 -3.27 -10.19
C LEU A 82 6.12 -4.44 -9.69
N GLN A 83 7.21 -4.78 -10.38
CA GLN A 83 8.15 -5.81 -9.94
C GLN A 83 8.84 -5.44 -8.61
N ALA A 84 9.20 -4.19 -8.40
CA ALA A 84 9.76 -3.73 -7.13
C ALA A 84 8.78 -3.94 -5.97
N VAL A 85 7.48 -3.67 -6.16
CA VAL A 85 6.42 -3.94 -5.18
C VAL A 85 6.34 -5.44 -4.84
N VAL A 86 6.41 -6.29 -5.85
CA VAL A 86 6.41 -7.76 -5.68
C VAL A 86 7.61 -8.20 -4.86
N ASN A 87 8.81 -7.77 -5.25
CA ASN A 87 10.05 -8.11 -4.58
C ASN A 87 10.04 -7.66 -3.11
N GLN A 88 9.56 -6.44 -2.85
CA GLN A 88 9.41 -5.91 -1.50
C GLN A 88 8.42 -6.72 -0.66
N THR A 89 7.27 -7.06 -1.23
CA THR A 89 6.26 -7.86 -0.55
C THR A 89 6.78 -9.23 -0.19
N ILE A 90 7.45 -9.91 -1.12
CA ILE A 90 8.02 -11.24 -0.88
C ILE A 90 9.16 -11.14 0.14
N SER A 91 10.15 -10.29 -0.07
CA SER A 91 11.31 -10.21 0.82
C SER A 91 10.96 -9.66 2.20
N GLY A 92 10.13 -8.62 2.26
CA GLY A 92 9.78 -7.93 3.50
C GLY A 92 8.74 -8.66 4.36
N LEU A 93 7.78 -9.34 3.75
CA LEU A 93 6.71 -10.02 4.48
C LEU A 93 6.95 -11.51 4.63
N ALA A 94 7.41 -12.20 3.59
CA ALA A 94 7.68 -13.63 3.70
C ALA A 94 8.93 -13.91 4.54
N CYS A 95 9.94 -13.02 4.54
CA CYS A 95 11.15 -13.14 5.35
C CYS A 95 11.80 -14.55 5.26
N GLY A 96 11.95 -15.06 4.03
CA GLY A 96 12.51 -16.38 3.77
C GLY A 96 11.52 -17.55 3.92
N ARG A 97 10.32 -17.34 4.46
CA ARG A 97 9.29 -18.39 4.46
C ARG A 97 8.74 -18.57 3.04
N PRO A 98 8.77 -19.78 2.48
CA PRO A 98 8.28 -20.00 1.13
C PRO A 98 6.77 -19.77 1.04
N ILE A 99 6.34 -19.08 -0.02
CA ILE A 99 4.93 -18.92 -0.40
C ILE A 99 4.63 -20.10 -1.33
N ARG A 100 3.82 -21.05 -0.89
CA ARG A 100 3.55 -22.31 -1.59
C ARG A 100 2.07 -22.67 -1.50
N GLY A 101 1.64 -23.57 -2.41
CA GLY A 101 0.26 -24.05 -2.48
C GLY A 101 -0.64 -23.02 -3.14
N ASN A 102 -1.90 -23.00 -2.75
CA ASN A 102 -2.88 -22.09 -3.32
C ASN A 102 -2.69 -20.69 -2.74
N VAL A 103 -2.57 -19.69 -3.59
CA VAL A 103 -2.36 -18.29 -3.24
C VAL A 103 -3.57 -17.47 -3.65
N ALA A 104 -4.27 -16.90 -2.68
CA ALA A 104 -5.39 -16.00 -2.93
C ALA A 104 -4.91 -14.54 -2.95
N PHE A 105 -5.20 -13.85 -4.04
CA PHE A 105 -4.88 -12.43 -4.23
C PHE A 105 -6.08 -11.58 -3.83
N LEU A 106 -5.94 -10.80 -2.75
CA LEU A 106 -7.02 -10.06 -2.11
C LEU A 106 -6.68 -8.57 -1.99
N GLY A 107 -7.72 -7.73 -1.95
CA GLY A 107 -7.60 -6.29 -1.74
C GLY A 107 -7.56 -5.47 -3.03
N GLY A 108 -7.68 -4.16 -2.89
CA GLY A 108 -7.83 -3.23 -4.01
C GLY A 108 -6.68 -3.28 -5.03
N PRO A 109 -5.41 -3.12 -4.66
CA PRO A 109 -4.31 -3.13 -5.62
C PRO A 109 -4.25 -4.41 -6.46
N LEU A 110 -4.44 -5.58 -5.85
CA LEU A 110 -4.39 -6.87 -6.56
C LEU A 110 -5.66 -7.16 -7.37
N THR A 111 -6.77 -6.45 -7.10
CA THR A 111 -7.99 -6.51 -7.89
C THR A 111 -7.93 -5.59 -9.10
N TYR A 112 -7.52 -4.33 -8.89
CA TYR A 112 -7.61 -3.28 -9.90
C TYR A 112 -6.33 -3.08 -10.73
N ILE A 113 -5.21 -3.74 -10.36
CA ILE A 113 -3.95 -3.71 -11.11
C ILE A 113 -3.58 -5.14 -11.51
N PRO A 114 -4.19 -5.69 -12.59
CA PRO A 114 -3.93 -7.06 -13.05
C PRO A 114 -2.45 -7.34 -13.34
N GLU A 115 -1.72 -6.36 -13.89
CA GLU A 115 -0.29 -6.54 -14.18
C GLU A 115 0.54 -6.71 -12.89
N LEU A 116 0.16 -6.07 -11.78
CA LEU A 116 0.80 -6.33 -10.48
C LEU A 116 0.58 -7.78 -10.04
N ARG A 117 -0.65 -8.29 -10.17
CA ARG A 117 -0.97 -9.67 -9.84
C ARG A 117 -0.20 -10.65 -10.73
N LYS A 118 -0.13 -10.36 -12.04
CA LYS A 118 0.66 -11.15 -13.00
C LYS A 118 2.13 -11.22 -12.59
N ARG A 119 2.73 -10.10 -12.17
CA ARG A 119 4.11 -10.10 -11.65
C ARG A 119 4.29 -11.00 -10.42
N PHE A 120 3.31 -11.04 -9.51
CA PHE A 120 3.33 -11.99 -8.38
C PHE A 120 3.28 -13.44 -8.86
N VAL A 121 2.36 -13.77 -9.77
CA VAL A 121 2.20 -15.13 -10.31
C VAL A 121 3.50 -15.61 -10.97
N GLU A 122 4.11 -14.77 -11.81
CA GLU A 122 5.35 -15.09 -12.51
C GLU A 122 6.54 -15.21 -11.52
N THR A 123 6.67 -14.31 -10.57
CA THR A 123 7.79 -14.31 -9.59
C THR A 123 7.71 -15.49 -8.63
N LEU A 124 6.49 -15.90 -8.27
CA LEU A 124 6.26 -17.05 -7.38
C LEU A 124 6.14 -18.38 -8.15
N HIS A 125 6.20 -18.35 -9.47
CA HIS A 125 6.04 -19.52 -10.37
C HIS A 125 4.74 -20.29 -10.08
N LEU A 126 3.63 -19.56 -9.87
CA LEU A 126 2.34 -20.17 -9.57
C LEU A 126 1.69 -20.70 -10.86
N THR A 127 1.08 -21.88 -10.74
CA THR A 127 0.22 -22.39 -11.81
C THR A 127 -1.17 -21.73 -11.78
N PRO A 128 -1.97 -21.82 -12.85
CA PRO A 128 -3.35 -21.32 -12.84
C PRO A 128 -4.19 -21.89 -11.70
N GLU A 129 -4.02 -23.17 -11.38
CA GLU A 129 -4.75 -23.87 -10.31
C GLU A 129 -4.36 -23.36 -8.91
N GLN A 130 -3.14 -22.87 -8.76
CA GLN A 130 -2.63 -22.30 -7.52
C GLN A 130 -3.02 -20.81 -7.35
N THR A 131 -3.48 -20.18 -8.42
CA THR A 131 -3.79 -18.75 -8.46
C THR A 131 -5.27 -18.53 -8.20
N ILE A 132 -5.63 -18.05 -7.01
CA ILE A 132 -7.02 -17.80 -6.62
C ILE A 132 -7.27 -16.30 -6.67
N VAL A 133 -8.21 -15.86 -7.48
CA VAL A 133 -8.68 -14.49 -7.57
C VAL A 133 -10.19 -14.49 -7.32
N PRO A 134 -10.64 -14.34 -6.07
CA PRO A 134 -12.07 -14.35 -5.77
C PRO A 134 -12.78 -13.18 -6.44
N GLU A 135 -14.02 -13.42 -6.83
CA GLU A 135 -14.93 -12.33 -7.16
C GLU A 135 -15.05 -11.39 -5.96
N GLU A 136 -15.08 -10.09 -6.19
CA GLU A 136 -15.10 -9.08 -5.13
C GLU A 136 -13.95 -9.20 -4.10
N ALA A 137 -12.76 -9.62 -4.54
CA ALA A 137 -11.57 -9.77 -3.68
C ALA A 137 -11.25 -8.53 -2.83
N HIS A 138 -11.62 -7.33 -3.30
CA HIS A 138 -11.48 -6.06 -2.59
C HIS A 138 -12.44 -5.89 -1.40
N LEU A 139 -13.56 -6.62 -1.38
CA LEU A 139 -14.57 -6.54 -0.31
C LEU A 139 -14.41 -7.61 0.77
N LEU A 140 -13.48 -8.57 0.62
CA LEU A 140 -13.39 -9.72 1.55
C LEU A 140 -13.13 -9.32 3.00
N VAL A 141 -12.40 -8.22 3.26
CA VAL A 141 -12.21 -7.71 4.63
C VAL A 141 -13.54 -7.23 5.23
N ALA A 142 -14.33 -6.48 4.47
CA ALA A 142 -15.65 -6.02 4.91
C ALA A 142 -16.62 -7.20 5.10
N LYS A 143 -16.61 -8.18 4.19
CA LYS A 143 -17.40 -9.41 4.34
C LYS A 143 -17.02 -10.18 5.61
N GLY A 144 -15.72 -10.31 5.88
CA GLY A 144 -15.23 -10.93 7.12
C GLY A 144 -15.71 -10.19 8.37
N ALA A 145 -15.61 -8.87 8.39
CA ALA A 145 -16.11 -8.04 9.49
C ALA A 145 -17.63 -8.21 9.70
N CYS A 146 -18.40 -8.28 8.62
CA CYS A 146 -19.85 -8.56 8.71
C CYS A 146 -20.15 -9.95 9.30
N LEU A 147 -19.35 -10.96 8.98
CA LEU A 147 -19.51 -12.31 9.53
C LEU A 147 -19.17 -12.35 11.02
N ASP A 148 -18.10 -11.66 11.42
CA ASP A 148 -17.65 -11.57 12.81
C ASP A 148 -18.63 -10.77 13.69
N ALA A 149 -19.32 -9.78 13.09
CA ALA A 149 -20.28 -8.92 13.79
C ALA A 149 -21.64 -9.58 14.07
N LYS A 150 -21.91 -10.80 13.60
CA LYS A 150 -23.23 -11.45 13.74
C LYS A 150 -23.68 -11.58 15.20
N ASP A 151 -22.74 -11.83 16.11
CA ASP A 151 -22.99 -12.02 17.52
C ASP A 151 -22.81 -10.74 18.36
N MET A 152 -22.54 -9.61 17.69
CA MET A 152 -22.38 -8.32 18.37
C MET A 152 -23.73 -7.65 18.63
N THR A 153 -23.84 -6.95 19.75
CA THR A 153 -25.02 -6.13 20.05
C THR A 153 -25.12 -4.97 19.05
N PRO A 154 -26.24 -4.82 18.33
CA PRO A 154 -26.45 -3.73 17.41
C PRO A 154 -26.32 -2.37 18.09
N ILE A 155 -25.74 -1.41 17.41
CA ILE A 155 -25.67 -0.02 17.86
C ILE A 155 -26.44 0.87 16.87
N SER A 156 -27.30 1.76 17.37
CA SER A 156 -28.04 2.69 16.52
C SER A 156 -27.08 3.74 15.90
N VAL A 157 -27.49 4.28 14.76
CA VAL A 157 -26.73 5.35 14.06
C VAL A 157 -26.60 6.59 14.96
N GLU A 158 -27.65 6.95 15.72
CA GLU A 158 -27.65 8.07 16.65
C GLU A 158 -26.62 7.86 17.75
N LYS A 159 -26.55 6.66 18.33
CA LYS A 159 -25.55 6.32 19.35
C LYS A 159 -24.13 6.31 18.77
N LEU A 160 -23.97 5.88 17.52
CA LEU A 160 -22.66 5.97 16.85
C LEU A 160 -22.24 7.42 16.64
N LYS A 161 -23.14 8.27 16.13
CA LYS A 161 -22.88 9.72 15.94
C LYS A 161 -22.51 10.40 17.27
N SER A 162 -23.23 10.13 18.35
CA SER A 162 -22.93 10.70 19.65
C SER A 162 -21.55 10.28 20.18
N LYS A 163 -21.17 9.01 20.01
CA LYS A 163 -19.83 8.53 20.39
C LYS A 163 -18.73 9.21 19.56
N ILE A 164 -18.94 9.40 18.25
CA ILE A 164 -17.97 10.11 17.39
C ILE A 164 -17.83 11.57 17.84
N GLN A 165 -18.91 12.25 18.20
CA GLN A 165 -18.85 13.61 18.72
C GLN A 165 -18.05 13.71 20.03
N VAL A 166 -18.28 12.78 20.95
CA VAL A 166 -17.49 12.71 22.21
C VAL A 166 -16.01 12.46 21.91
N LEU A 167 -15.67 11.55 21.02
CA LEU A 167 -14.28 11.29 20.62
C LEU A 167 -13.60 12.50 19.95
N ARG A 168 -14.36 13.29 19.18
CA ARG A 168 -13.83 14.55 18.59
C ARG A 168 -13.58 15.65 19.63
N GLN A 169 -14.31 15.63 20.73
CA GLN A 169 -14.17 16.59 21.83
C GLN A 169 -13.17 16.12 22.88
N SER A 170 -12.93 14.81 23.00
CA SER A 170 -11.91 14.27 23.88
C SER A 170 -10.55 14.45 23.24
N HIS A 171 -9.79 15.41 23.71
CA HIS A 171 -8.35 15.53 23.45
C HIS A 171 -7.55 14.54 24.31
N ASP A 172 -8.05 13.30 24.45
CA ASP A 172 -7.36 12.24 25.17
C ASP A 172 -6.21 11.71 24.31
N THR A 173 -5.19 12.57 24.16
CA THR A 173 -3.89 12.16 23.64
C THR A 173 -3.13 11.54 24.80
N THR A 174 -2.72 10.30 24.68
CA THR A 174 -1.84 9.59 25.62
C THR A 174 -0.49 10.30 25.80
N THR A 175 -0.23 11.32 25.00
CA THR A 175 0.94 12.21 25.08
C THR A 175 0.46 13.65 25.24
N GLN A 176 1.00 14.37 26.21
CA GLN A 176 0.77 15.82 26.29
C GLN A 176 1.38 16.47 25.04
N PRO A 177 0.60 17.21 24.24
CA PRO A 177 1.14 17.92 23.10
C PRO A 177 2.18 18.94 23.59
N LEU A 178 3.26 19.07 22.86
CA LEU A 178 4.21 20.17 23.08
C LEU A 178 3.48 21.50 22.89
N LYS A 179 3.93 22.54 23.65
CA LYS A 179 3.42 23.87 23.40
C LYS A 179 3.67 24.27 21.95
N PRO A 180 2.70 24.90 21.27
CA PRO A 180 2.94 25.40 19.92
C PRO A 180 4.11 26.39 19.92
N LEU A 181 4.85 26.43 18.83
CA LEU A 181 5.99 27.35 18.67
C LEU A 181 5.57 28.82 18.73
N PHE A 182 4.35 29.12 18.34
CA PHE A 182 3.72 30.44 18.38
C PHE A 182 2.20 30.26 18.45
N THR A 183 1.53 31.18 19.12
CA THR A 183 0.07 31.19 19.32
C THR A 183 -0.59 32.42 18.70
N THR A 184 0.20 33.45 18.41
CA THR A 184 -0.24 34.72 17.83
C THR A 184 0.55 35.03 16.56
N ASN A 185 0.00 35.90 15.71
CA ASN A 185 0.70 36.39 14.53
C ASN A 185 1.98 37.15 14.87
N ALA A 186 1.99 37.86 15.99
CA ALA A 186 3.18 38.60 16.46
C ALA A 186 4.32 37.62 16.78
N GLU A 187 4.03 36.54 17.50
CA GLU A 187 5.01 35.49 17.80
C GLU A 187 5.49 34.78 16.51
N TYR A 188 4.61 34.61 15.52
CA TYR A 188 5.00 34.06 14.22
C TYR A 188 5.97 34.96 13.46
N GLU A 189 5.71 36.28 13.40
CA GLU A 189 6.62 37.22 12.74
C GLU A 189 7.96 37.34 13.48
N GLU A 190 7.96 37.28 14.81
CA GLU A 190 9.20 37.19 15.61
C GLU A 190 9.97 35.89 15.31
N PHE A 191 9.26 34.76 15.20
CA PHE A 191 9.85 33.47 14.81
C PHE A 191 10.52 33.57 13.42
N LYS A 192 9.85 34.14 12.43
CA LYS A 192 10.43 34.36 11.10
C LYS A 192 11.69 35.18 11.15
N THR A 193 11.63 36.35 11.82
CA THR A 193 12.77 37.28 11.94
C THR A 193 14.00 36.63 12.58
N ARG A 194 13.81 35.66 13.47
CA ARG A 194 14.94 34.96 14.12
C ARG A 194 15.55 33.86 13.20
N HIS A 195 14.85 33.43 12.18
CA HIS A 195 15.27 32.27 11.35
C HIS A 195 15.61 32.65 9.89
N GLU A 196 15.39 33.91 9.52
CA GLU A 196 15.92 34.53 8.29
C GLU A 196 17.33 35.07 8.54
#